data_9e340d5837f8590564acefc92510a66d
#
_entry.id   9e340d5837f8590564acefc92510a66d
#
_cell.length_a   1.000
_cell.length_b   1.000
_cell.length_c   1.000
_cell.angle_alpha   90.00
_cell.angle_beta   90.00
_cell.angle_gamma   90.00
#
_symmetry.space_group_name_H-M   'P 1'
#
loop_
_entity.id
_entity.type
_entity.pdbx_description
1 polymer ?
#
loop_
_entity_poly.entity_id
_entity_poly.type
_entity_poly.pdbx_seq_one_letter_code
_entity_poly.pdbx_strand_id
1 'polypeptide(L)'
;WIKMPASSNFNQAIREAQSSAIVGPNVVNRALPYVGGGMVLTSFGVLGGLTLQQSPIFQPLFFVAIIAQLVLFFVASSAANNANNSKALPLLATYSLLTGFTLSGIIAYAAISIGIGSVATAALATGITFVIASYTGQRMSDNVGQALSGVVGLGLIGLVIAMVIQIVGSIFSPAFGTGGFELLIAGFGTVLFVAMSFVDFYTMPRRYNDEQYLA
;
A
#
# COMPACT_ATOMS: atom_id res chain seq x y z
N TRP A 1 -35.73 3.05 -48.86
CA TRP A 1 -35.69 2.17 -47.69
C TRP A 1 -34.29 2.20 -47.08
N ILE A 2 -34.12 3.10 -46.12
CA ILE A 2 -32.90 3.19 -45.32
C ILE A 2 -33.05 2.18 -44.18
N LYS A 3 -32.25 1.10 -44.23
CA LYS A 3 -32.10 0.18 -43.08
C LYS A 3 -31.37 0.94 -41.98
N MET A 4 -32.05 1.22 -40.88
CA MET A 4 -31.41 1.65 -39.65
C MET A 4 -30.77 0.46 -38.94
N PRO A 5 -29.47 0.44 -38.70
CA PRO A 5 -28.84 -0.47 -37.78
C PRO A 5 -28.71 0.27 -36.44
N ALA A 6 -29.79 0.39 -35.67
CA ALA A 6 -29.75 1.32 -34.54
C ALA A 6 -29.95 0.71 -33.16
N SER A 7 -30.29 -0.56 -33.03
CA SER A 7 -30.58 -1.11 -31.70
C SER A 7 -29.38 -1.78 -31.00
N SER A 8 -28.45 -2.35 -31.76
CA SER A 8 -27.28 -3.01 -31.16
C SER A 8 -26.23 -2.02 -30.67
N ASN A 9 -25.98 -0.95 -31.45
CA ASN A 9 -24.98 0.06 -31.07
C ASN A 9 -25.44 0.94 -29.91
N PHE A 10 -26.75 1.22 -29.81
CA PHE A 10 -27.29 2.03 -28.71
C PHE A 10 -27.24 1.27 -27.39
N ASN A 11 -27.62 -0.01 -27.37
CA ASN A 11 -27.52 -0.86 -26.19
C ASN A 11 -26.05 -1.12 -25.80
N GLN A 12 -25.14 -1.18 -26.77
CA GLN A 12 -23.71 -1.29 -26.52
C GLN A 12 -23.15 0.01 -25.94
N ALA A 13 -23.53 1.17 -26.51
CA ALA A 13 -23.16 2.49 -25.97
C ALA A 13 -23.73 2.74 -24.56
N ILE A 14 -24.95 2.27 -24.27
CA ILE A 14 -25.51 2.33 -22.92
C ILE A 14 -24.72 1.43 -21.97
N ARG A 15 -24.36 0.21 -22.37
CA ARG A 15 -23.56 -0.69 -21.55
C ARG A 15 -22.14 -0.15 -21.31
N GLU A 16 -21.53 0.46 -22.33
CA GLU A 16 -20.23 1.12 -22.22
C GLU A 16 -20.32 2.37 -21.33
N ALA A 17 -21.37 3.17 -21.46
CA ALA A 17 -21.61 4.30 -20.57
C ALA A 17 -21.91 3.86 -19.14
N GLN A 18 -22.67 2.77 -18.95
CA GLN A 18 -22.92 2.18 -17.66
C GLN A 18 -21.67 1.54 -17.07
N SER A 19 -20.85 0.86 -17.83
CA SER A 19 -19.57 0.32 -17.38
C SER A 19 -18.56 1.41 -17.03
N SER A 20 -18.56 2.53 -17.79
CA SER A 20 -17.76 3.71 -17.46
C SER A 20 -18.29 4.47 -16.24
N ALA A 21 -19.61 4.41 -15.99
CA ALA A 21 -20.22 4.98 -14.78
C ALA A 21 -20.05 4.09 -13.53
N ILE A 22 -19.67 2.82 -13.72
CA ILE A 22 -19.39 1.86 -12.62
C ILE A 22 -17.95 2.07 -12.07
N VAL A 23 -17.06 2.71 -12.82
CA VAL A 23 -15.75 3.13 -12.33
C VAL A 23 -15.99 4.26 -11.32
N GLY A 24 -15.54 4.06 -10.08
CA GLY A 24 -15.92 4.89 -8.93
C GLY A 24 -15.15 6.21 -8.85
N PRO A 25 -15.67 7.32 -9.42
CA PRO A 25 -14.98 8.62 -9.34
C PRO A 25 -14.79 9.10 -7.90
N ASN A 26 -15.58 8.60 -6.96
CA ASN A 26 -15.51 8.96 -5.55
C ASN A 26 -14.81 7.93 -4.66
N VAL A 27 -14.33 6.80 -5.22
CA VAL A 27 -13.73 5.73 -4.43
C VAL A 27 -12.55 6.21 -3.60
N VAL A 28 -11.70 7.07 -4.15
CA VAL A 28 -10.55 7.64 -3.43
C VAL A 28 -10.99 8.49 -2.25
N ASN A 29 -11.96 9.39 -2.46
CA ASN A 29 -12.47 10.27 -1.39
C ASN A 29 -13.13 9.46 -0.27
N ARG A 30 -13.76 8.33 -0.59
CA ARG A 30 -14.33 7.40 0.40
C ARG A 30 -13.25 6.61 1.13
N ALA A 31 -12.18 6.20 0.45
CA ALA A 31 -11.09 5.42 1.02
C ALA A 31 -10.20 6.24 1.98
N LEU A 32 -9.90 7.50 1.65
CA LEU A 32 -8.94 8.34 2.39
C LEU A 32 -9.17 8.41 3.91
N PRO A 33 -10.39 8.57 4.44
CA PRO A 33 -10.63 8.56 5.89
C PRO A 33 -10.23 7.23 6.55
N TYR A 34 -10.46 6.12 5.86
CA TYR A 34 -10.11 4.78 6.38
C TYR A 34 -8.61 4.53 6.33
N VAL A 35 -7.92 5.03 5.29
CA VAL A 35 -6.46 5.00 5.23
C VAL A 35 -5.87 5.82 6.39
N GLY A 36 -6.38 7.04 6.60
CA GLY A 36 -5.97 7.87 7.75
C GLY A 36 -6.24 7.18 9.09
N GLY A 37 -7.42 6.59 9.26
CA GLY A 37 -7.77 5.79 10.44
C GLY A 37 -6.83 4.59 10.64
N GLY A 38 -6.49 3.89 9.55
CA GLY A 38 -5.52 2.80 9.56
C GLY A 38 -4.13 3.25 10.02
N MET A 39 -3.66 4.40 9.56
CA MET A 39 -2.38 4.97 9.99
C MET A 39 -2.37 5.32 11.49
N VAL A 40 -3.47 5.86 12.01
CA VAL A 40 -3.63 6.11 13.46
C VAL A 40 -3.60 4.80 14.24
N LEU A 41 -4.32 3.75 13.79
CA LEU A 41 -4.29 2.44 14.41
C LEU A 41 -2.89 1.80 14.36
N THR A 42 -2.18 1.94 13.24
CA THR A 42 -0.78 1.51 13.11
C THR A 42 0.10 2.21 14.15
N SER A 43 -0.09 3.51 14.38
CA SER A 43 0.65 4.25 15.42
C SER A 43 0.38 3.70 16.82
N PHE A 44 -0.85 3.35 17.14
CA PHE A 44 -1.18 2.67 18.41
C PHE A 44 -0.55 1.29 18.49
N GLY A 45 -0.52 0.54 17.38
CA GLY A 45 0.19 -0.74 17.31
C GLY A 45 1.68 -0.60 17.60
N VAL A 46 2.34 0.42 17.03
CA VAL A 46 3.75 0.75 17.30
C VAL A 46 3.96 1.02 18.80
N LEU A 47 3.13 1.88 19.41
CA LEU A 47 3.23 2.19 20.84
C LEU A 47 3.06 0.93 21.70
N GLY A 48 2.08 0.09 21.37
CA GLY A 48 1.89 -1.21 22.05
C GLY A 48 3.09 -2.12 21.91
N GLY A 49 3.68 -2.20 20.72
CA GLY A 49 4.90 -2.98 20.47
C GLY A 49 6.10 -2.46 21.27
N LEU A 50 6.31 -1.14 21.30
CA LEU A 50 7.40 -0.51 22.05
C LEU A 50 7.29 -0.79 23.56
N THR A 51 6.08 -0.73 24.12
CA THR A 51 5.88 -1.01 25.56
C THR A 51 6.13 -2.47 25.92
N LEU A 52 5.84 -3.40 24.99
CA LEU A 52 6.02 -4.83 25.20
C LEU A 52 7.42 -5.34 24.83
N GLN A 53 8.24 -4.54 24.15
CA GLN A 53 9.52 -4.96 23.58
C GLN A 53 10.50 -5.54 24.59
N GLN A 54 10.44 -5.08 25.87
CA GLN A 54 11.27 -5.59 26.95
C GLN A 54 10.67 -6.83 27.67
N SER A 55 9.45 -7.22 27.29
CA SER A 55 8.78 -8.37 27.89
C SER A 55 9.16 -9.66 27.16
N PRO A 56 9.37 -10.79 27.88
CA PRO A 56 9.64 -12.08 27.27
C PRO A 56 8.49 -12.58 26.36
N ILE A 57 7.29 -12.02 26.52
CA ILE A 57 6.12 -12.31 25.69
C ILE A 57 6.20 -11.65 24.29
N PHE A 58 7.05 -10.63 24.13
CA PHE A 58 7.11 -9.88 22.85
C PHE A 58 7.47 -10.79 21.67
N GLN A 59 8.51 -11.60 21.82
CA GLN A 59 9.03 -12.40 20.71
C GLN A 59 8.04 -13.45 20.18
N PRO A 60 7.40 -14.29 21.02
CA PRO A 60 6.36 -15.19 20.52
C PRO A 60 5.16 -14.43 19.94
N LEU A 61 4.74 -13.33 20.56
CA LEU A 61 3.64 -12.51 20.05
C LEU A 61 3.98 -11.86 18.69
N PHE A 62 5.23 -11.47 18.48
CA PHE A 62 5.72 -10.92 17.21
C PHE A 62 5.58 -11.93 16.06
N PHE A 63 5.98 -13.19 16.26
CA PHE A 63 5.81 -14.22 15.24
C PHE A 63 4.35 -14.54 14.96
N VAL A 64 3.53 -14.61 15.99
CA VAL A 64 2.07 -14.80 15.85
C VAL A 64 1.46 -13.62 15.07
N ALA A 65 1.88 -12.39 15.36
CA ALA A 65 1.40 -11.19 14.67
C ALA A 65 1.77 -11.20 13.19
N ILE A 66 2.99 -11.62 12.81
CA ILE A 66 3.40 -11.75 11.40
C ILE A 66 2.50 -12.74 10.65
N ILE A 67 2.25 -13.90 11.23
CA ILE A 67 1.40 -14.91 10.59
C ILE A 67 -0.05 -14.41 10.51
N ALA A 68 -0.57 -13.84 11.60
CA ALA A 68 -1.92 -13.32 11.66
C ALA A 68 -2.15 -12.19 10.63
N GLN A 69 -1.20 -11.26 10.47
CA GLN A 69 -1.35 -10.18 9.49
C GLN A 69 -1.33 -10.67 8.04
N LEU A 70 -0.57 -11.73 7.71
CA LEU A 70 -0.63 -12.34 6.38
C LEU A 70 -2.02 -12.93 6.10
N VAL A 71 -2.57 -13.67 7.03
CA VAL A 71 -3.93 -14.24 6.91
C VAL A 71 -4.97 -13.13 6.80
N LEU A 72 -4.88 -12.11 7.68
CA LEU A 72 -5.79 -10.97 7.68
C LEU A 72 -5.74 -10.19 6.37
N PHE A 73 -4.56 -10.01 5.79
CA PHE A 73 -4.41 -9.35 4.49
C PHE A 73 -5.24 -10.04 3.40
N PHE A 74 -5.12 -11.35 3.24
CA PHE A 74 -5.86 -12.08 2.21
C PHE A 74 -7.36 -12.10 2.48
N VAL A 75 -7.77 -12.30 3.73
CA VAL A 75 -9.19 -12.34 4.10
C VAL A 75 -9.83 -10.95 3.97
N ALA A 76 -9.16 -9.90 4.42
CA ALA A 76 -9.63 -8.53 4.29
C ALA A 76 -9.71 -8.09 2.84
N SER A 77 -8.67 -8.36 2.03
CA SER A 77 -8.67 -8.06 0.59
C SER A 77 -9.80 -8.78 -0.13
N SER A 78 -10.05 -10.06 0.18
CA SER A 78 -11.18 -10.80 -0.40
C SER A 78 -12.53 -10.18 -0.01
N ALA A 79 -12.71 -9.80 1.25
CA ALA A 79 -13.94 -9.15 1.71
C ALA A 79 -14.16 -7.79 1.05
N ALA A 80 -13.10 -6.97 0.94
CA ALA A 80 -13.13 -5.65 0.34
C ALA A 80 -13.40 -5.71 -1.18
N ASN A 81 -12.76 -6.62 -1.91
CA ASN A 81 -13.01 -6.84 -3.33
C ASN A 81 -14.47 -7.26 -3.62
N ASN A 82 -15.12 -7.95 -2.69
CA ASN A 82 -16.53 -8.31 -2.77
C ASN A 82 -17.48 -7.23 -2.22
N ALA A 83 -17.01 -6.00 -1.99
CA ALA A 83 -17.75 -4.88 -1.40
C ALA A 83 -18.37 -5.21 -0.03
N ASN A 84 -17.84 -6.20 0.69
CA ASN A 84 -18.30 -6.55 2.03
C ASN A 84 -17.60 -5.71 3.09
N ASN A 85 -17.90 -4.41 3.07
CA ASN A 85 -17.23 -3.41 3.90
C ASN A 85 -17.42 -3.64 5.40
N SER A 86 -18.56 -4.22 5.81
CA SER A 86 -18.83 -4.55 7.21
C SER A 86 -17.89 -5.61 7.78
N LYS A 87 -17.40 -6.53 6.93
CA LYS A 87 -16.36 -7.51 7.29
C LYS A 87 -14.95 -6.97 7.05
N ALA A 88 -14.74 -6.26 5.94
CA ALA A 88 -13.43 -5.73 5.57
C ALA A 88 -12.89 -4.74 6.61
N LEU A 89 -13.71 -3.83 7.09
CA LEU A 89 -13.30 -2.77 8.00
C LEU A 89 -12.65 -3.28 9.31
N PRO A 90 -13.28 -4.17 10.10
CA PRO A 90 -12.65 -4.68 11.32
C PRO A 90 -11.38 -5.51 11.03
N LEU A 91 -11.33 -6.23 9.91
CA LEU A 91 -10.15 -6.98 9.52
C LEU A 91 -8.98 -6.05 9.16
N LEU A 92 -9.24 -4.98 8.40
CA LEU A 92 -8.24 -3.96 8.07
C LEU A 92 -7.79 -3.18 9.30
N ALA A 93 -8.69 -2.86 10.23
CA ALA A 93 -8.35 -2.22 11.50
C ALA A 93 -7.40 -3.11 12.33
N THR A 94 -7.72 -4.40 12.46
CA THR A 94 -6.86 -5.36 13.15
C THR A 94 -5.52 -5.53 12.44
N TYR A 95 -5.53 -5.62 11.11
CA TYR A 95 -4.33 -5.66 10.28
C TYR A 95 -3.43 -4.43 10.53
N SER A 96 -4.01 -3.23 10.58
CA SER A 96 -3.28 -1.99 10.83
C SER A 96 -2.62 -1.98 12.21
N LEU A 97 -3.32 -2.43 13.25
CA LEU A 97 -2.75 -2.57 14.61
C LEU A 97 -1.59 -3.56 14.64
N LEU A 98 -1.75 -4.74 14.03
CA LEU A 98 -0.70 -5.75 13.98
C LEU A 98 0.50 -5.29 13.16
N THR A 99 0.27 -4.57 12.06
CA THR A 99 1.34 -3.97 11.25
C THR A 99 2.14 -2.99 12.09
N GLY A 100 1.49 -2.13 12.85
CA GLY A 100 2.18 -1.22 13.77
C GLY A 100 2.99 -1.97 14.83
N PHE A 101 2.42 -3.00 15.41
CA PHE A 101 3.11 -3.83 16.41
C PHE A 101 4.37 -4.48 15.82
N THR A 102 4.29 -5.06 14.62
CA THR A 102 5.45 -5.69 13.96
C THR A 102 6.50 -4.68 13.49
N LEU A 103 6.11 -3.44 13.16
CA LEU A 103 7.03 -2.36 12.79
C LEU A 103 7.73 -1.72 14.01
N SER A 104 7.26 -1.96 15.23
CA SER A 104 7.77 -1.29 16.43
C SER A 104 9.27 -1.46 16.63
N GLY A 105 9.81 -2.66 16.35
CA GLY A 105 11.25 -2.94 16.45
C GLY A 105 12.10 -2.10 15.50
N ILE A 106 11.68 -1.99 14.25
CA ILE A 106 12.39 -1.19 13.22
C ILE A 106 12.32 0.30 13.58
N ILE A 107 11.17 0.77 14.05
CA ILE A 107 10.97 2.16 14.46
C ILE A 107 11.81 2.48 15.71
N ALA A 108 11.89 1.58 16.68
CA ALA A 108 12.76 1.74 17.85
C ALA A 108 14.23 1.84 17.44
N TYR A 109 14.67 0.92 16.59
CA TYR A 109 16.04 0.93 16.06
C TYR A 109 16.35 2.24 15.33
N ALA A 110 15.47 2.69 14.44
CA ALA A 110 15.65 3.96 13.73
C ALA A 110 15.68 5.15 14.69
N ALA A 111 14.78 5.20 15.67
CA ALA A 111 14.73 6.28 16.66
C ALA A 111 16.02 6.36 17.50
N ILE A 112 16.64 5.23 17.82
CA ILE A 112 17.92 5.19 18.55
C ILE A 112 19.07 5.55 17.62
N SER A 113 19.10 5.04 16.38
CA SER A 113 20.24 5.18 15.47
C SER A 113 20.33 6.55 14.80
N ILE A 114 19.20 7.14 14.39
CA ILE A 114 19.14 8.40 13.63
C ILE A 114 18.35 9.50 14.33
N GLY A 115 17.78 9.20 15.49
CA GLY A 115 17.00 10.12 16.30
C GLY A 115 15.50 10.16 15.94
N ILE A 116 14.66 10.38 16.94
CA ILE A 116 13.21 10.44 16.80
C ILE A 116 12.75 11.56 15.85
N GLY A 117 13.49 12.66 15.77
CA GLY A 117 13.22 13.77 14.85
C GLY A 117 13.29 13.33 13.38
N SER A 118 14.29 12.50 13.02
CA SER A 118 14.43 11.96 11.67
C SER A 118 13.27 11.01 11.32
N VAL A 119 12.85 10.18 12.26
CA VAL A 119 11.69 9.29 12.10
C VAL A 119 10.41 10.11 11.89
N ALA A 120 10.18 11.15 12.70
CA ALA A 120 9.05 12.04 12.56
C ALA A 120 9.06 12.78 11.21
N THR A 121 10.22 13.25 10.76
CA THR A 121 10.39 13.91 9.45
C THR A 121 10.07 12.95 8.30
N ALA A 122 10.53 11.70 8.37
CA ALA A 122 10.21 10.68 7.37
C ALA A 122 8.70 10.38 7.33
N ALA A 123 8.05 10.28 8.49
CA ALA A 123 6.61 10.08 8.57
C ALA A 123 5.82 11.26 7.97
N LEU A 124 6.22 12.50 8.26
CA LEU A 124 5.63 13.72 7.68
C LEU A 124 5.83 13.77 6.16
N ALA A 125 7.05 13.49 5.68
CA ALA A 125 7.35 13.45 4.26
C ALA A 125 6.50 12.40 3.53
N THR A 126 6.31 11.22 4.13
CA THR A 126 5.42 10.18 3.62
C THR A 126 3.97 10.66 3.53
N GLY A 127 3.46 11.29 4.59
CA GLY A 127 2.11 11.85 4.61
C GLY A 127 1.89 12.92 3.54
N ILE A 128 2.84 13.85 3.38
CA ILE A 128 2.80 14.89 2.33
C ILE A 128 2.81 14.25 0.94
N THR A 129 3.71 13.28 0.71
CA THR A 129 3.80 12.54 -0.56
C THR A 129 2.46 11.88 -0.88
N PHE A 130 1.83 11.25 0.11
CA PHE A 130 0.55 10.58 -0.07
C PHE A 130 -0.58 11.56 -0.45
N VAL A 131 -0.63 12.75 0.17
CA VAL A 131 -1.58 13.81 -0.19
C VAL A 131 -1.35 14.29 -1.62
N ILE A 132 -0.09 14.54 -2.01
CA ILE A 132 0.26 14.95 -3.37
C ILE A 132 -0.11 13.85 -4.38
N ALA A 133 0.23 12.59 -4.07
CA ALA A 133 -0.06 11.44 -4.93
C ALA A 133 -1.57 11.25 -5.10
N SER A 134 -2.37 11.43 -4.05
CA SER A 134 -3.83 11.29 -4.13
C SER A 134 -4.47 12.30 -5.07
N TYR A 135 -3.98 13.53 -5.08
CA TYR A 135 -4.48 14.58 -5.96
C TYR A 135 -4.01 14.42 -7.40
N THR A 136 -2.71 14.13 -7.58
CA THR A 136 -2.06 14.07 -8.90
C THR A 136 -2.38 12.75 -9.60
N GLY A 137 -2.33 11.63 -8.88
CA GLY A 137 -2.56 10.29 -9.42
C GLY A 137 -3.94 10.15 -10.07
N GLN A 138 -5.00 10.64 -9.42
CA GLN A 138 -6.35 10.60 -9.97
C GLN A 138 -6.50 11.35 -11.30
N ARG A 139 -5.69 12.39 -11.52
CA ARG A 139 -5.73 13.27 -12.72
C ARG A 139 -4.73 12.87 -13.80
N MET A 140 -3.98 11.81 -13.57
CA MET A 140 -2.97 11.33 -14.49
C MET A 140 -3.63 10.82 -15.78
N SER A 141 -3.06 11.18 -16.95
CA SER A 141 -3.53 10.64 -18.23
C SER A 141 -3.24 9.14 -18.31
N ASP A 142 -4.04 8.42 -19.12
CA ASP A 142 -3.92 6.96 -19.21
C ASP A 142 -2.57 6.51 -19.76
N ASN A 143 -2.00 7.26 -20.70
CA ASN A 143 -0.67 6.97 -21.23
C ASN A 143 0.41 7.05 -20.16
N VAL A 144 0.38 8.09 -19.32
CA VAL A 144 1.35 8.29 -18.25
C VAL A 144 1.12 7.27 -17.12
N GLY A 145 -0.13 7.05 -16.73
CA GLY A 145 -0.46 6.12 -15.66
C GLY A 145 -0.10 4.67 -15.99
N GLN A 146 -0.38 4.22 -17.23
CA GLN A 146 -0.01 2.87 -17.67
C GLN A 146 1.51 2.71 -17.79
N ALA A 147 2.22 3.70 -18.35
CA ALA A 147 3.67 3.67 -18.44
C ALA A 147 4.31 3.62 -17.05
N LEU A 148 3.85 4.47 -16.13
CA LEU A 148 4.34 4.49 -14.75
C LEU A 148 4.05 3.17 -14.04
N SER A 149 2.85 2.59 -14.20
CA SER A 149 2.48 1.28 -13.64
C SER A 149 3.41 0.17 -14.12
N GLY A 150 3.75 0.18 -15.41
CA GLY A 150 4.70 -0.77 -15.98
C GLY A 150 6.11 -0.63 -15.39
N VAL A 151 6.62 0.60 -15.30
CA VAL A 151 7.95 0.88 -14.73
C VAL A 151 8.00 0.50 -13.26
N VAL A 152 6.98 0.88 -12.47
CA VAL A 152 6.89 0.55 -11.05
C VAL A 152 6.78 -0.96 -10.84
N GLY A 153 5.98 -1.65 -11.64
CA GLY A 153 5.84 -3.10 -11.55
C GLY A 153 7.16 -3.83 -11.80
N LEU A 154 7.88 -3.46 -12.86
CA LEU A 154 9.21 -4.02 -13.16
C LEU A 154 10.23 -3.63 -12.09
N GLY A 155 10.19 -2.40 -11.60
CA GLY A 155 11.05 -1.91 -10.55
C GLY A 155 10.88 -2.67 -9.23
N LEU A 156 9.63 -2.99 -8.85
CA LEU A 156 9.33 -3.81 -7.66
C LEU A 156 9.90 -5.22 -7.79
N ILE A 157 9.77 -5.85 -8.95
CA ILE A 157 10.37 -7.18 -9.20
C ILE A 157 11.89 -7.08 -9.05
N GLY A 158 12.51 -6.06 -9.66
CA GLY A 158 13.95 -5.81 -9.53
C GLY A 158 14.39 -5.56 -8.09
N LEU A 159 13.60 -4.79 -7.32
CA LEU A 159 13.85 -4.54 -5.90
C LEU A 159 13.80 -5.83 -5.07
N VAL A 160 12.77 -6.67 -5.28
CA VAL A 160 12.66 -7.97 -4.60
C VAL A 160 13.84 -8.87 -4.91
N ILE A 161 14.26 -8.94 -6.18
CA ILE A 161 15.44 -9.71 -6.59
C ILE A 161 16.69 -9.16 -5.89
N ALA A 162 16.89 -7.84 -5.86
CA ALA A 162 18.02 -7.21 -5.20
C ALA A 162 18.04 -7.51 -3.68
N MET A 163 16.87 -7.48 -3.01
CA MET A 163 16.75 -7.84 -1.60
C MET A 163 17.08 -9.32 -1.35
N VAL A 164 16.64 -10.22 -2.23
CA VAL A 164 17.00 -11.65 -2.12
C VAL A 164 18.50 -11.84 -2.31
N ILE A 165 19.11 -11.17 -3.29
CA ILE A 165 20.58 -11.20 -3.50
C ILE A 165 21.30 -10.66 -2.27
N GLN A 166 20.80 -9.57 -1.67
CA GLN A 166 21.39 -9.01 -0.44
C GLN A 166 21.33 -10.01 0.72
N ILE A 167 20.17 -10.63 0.96
CA ILE A 167 20.00 -11.60 2.05
C ILE A 167 20.90 -12.81 1.84
N VAL A 168 20.87 -13.40 0.64
CA VAL A 168 21.71 -14.57 0.32
C VAL A 168 23.19 -14.20 0.33
N GLY A 169 23.54 -13.06 -0.28
CA GLY A 169 24.91 -12.59 -0.33
C GLY A 169 25.51 -12.30 1.05
N SER A 170 24.72 -11.79 1.99
CA SER A 170 25.16 -11.51 3.36
C SER A 170 25.56 -12.78 4.15
N ILE A 171 25.04 -13.95 3.75
CA ILE A 171 25.44 -15.25 4.32
C ILE A 171 26.88 -15.58 3.94
N PHE A 172 27.31 -15.20 2.72
CA PHE A 172 28.63 -15.51 2.18
C PHE A 172 29.65 -14.42 2.41
N SER A 173 29.21 -13.16 2.49
CA SER A 173 30.09 -12.01 2.72
C SER A 173 29.37 -10.87 3.44
N PRO A 174 29.90 -10.40 4.58
CA PRO A 174 29.33 -9.25 5.31
C PRO A 174 29.21 -7.97 4.45
N ALA A 175 30.02 -7.85 3.40
CA ALA A 175 29.97 -6.69 2.51
C ALA A 175 28.63 -6.50 1.78
N PHE A 176 27.85 -7.58 1.58
CA PHE A 176 26.50 -7.51 1.01
C PHE A 176 25.43 -7.05 2.02
N GLY A 177 25.70 -7.20 3.32
CA GLY A 177 24.76 -6.82 4.39
C GLY A 177 24.96 -5.39 4.90
N THR A 178 26.05 -4.70 4.50
CA THR A 178 26.37 -3.37 5.02
C THR A 178 26.94 -2.46 3.93
N GLY A 179 26.66 -1.16 4.03
CA GLY A 179 27.28 -0.13 3.21
C GLY A 179 26.52 0.30 1.96
N GLY A 180 27.23 0.51 0.84
CA GLY A 180 26.68 1.17 -0.35
C GLY A 180 25.53 0.41 -1.02
N PHE A 181 25.55 -0.92 -1.01
CA PHE A 181 24.50 -1.72 -1.64
C PHE A 181 23.15 -1.61 -0.89
N GLU A 182 23.19 -1.62 0.43
CA GLU A 182 22.00 -1.38 1.27
C GLU A 182 21.41 0.01 1.02
N LEU A 183 22.26 1.04 0.94
CA LEU A 183 21.85 2.40 0.66
C LEU A 183 21.21 2.54 -0.74
N LEU A 184 21.73 1.85 -1.74
CA LEU A 184 21.16 1.81 -3.10
C LEU A 184 19.77 1.15 -3.09
N ILE A 185 19.62 0.00 -2.43
CA ILE A 185 18.31 -0.68 -2.29
C ILE A 185 17.31 0.23 -1.56
N ALA A 186 17.71 0.85 -0.46
CA ALA A 186 16.87 1.75 0.31
C ALA A 186 16.45 2.99 -0.49
N GLY A 187 17.39 3.64 -1.17
CA GLY A 187 17.11 4.81 -2.01
C GLY A 187 16.21 4.48 -3.19
N PHE A 188 16.53 3.42 -3.93
CA PHE A 188 15.72 2.96 -5.05
C PHE A 188 14.32 2.53 -4.60
N GLY A 189 14.23 1.77 -3.49
CA GLY A 189 12.98 1.37 -2.89
C GLY A 189 12.11 2.57 -2.51
N THR A 190 12.71 3.60 -1.89
CA THR A 190 11.98 4.83 -1.53
C THR A 190 11.37 5.50 -2.76
N VAL A 191 12.15 5.66 -3.83
CA VAL A 191 11.65 6.26 -5.09
C VAL A 191 10.53 5.41 -5.69
N LEU A 192 10.67 4.08 -5.69
CA LEU A 192 9.66 3.17 -6.20
C LEU A 192 8.36 3.24 -5.38
N PHE A 193 8.43 3.26 -4.06
CA PHE A 193 7.23 3.35 -3.22
C PHE A 193 6.52 4.70 -3.34
N VAL A 194 7.28 5.80 -3.52
CA VAL A 194 6.70 7.10 -3.88
C VAL A 194 5.95 6.98 -5.21
N ALA A 195 6.59 6.45 -6.26
CA ALA A 195 5.96 6.27 -7.58
C ALA A 195 4.74 5.33 -7.50
N MET A 196 4.81 4.26 -6.71
CA MET A 196 3.70 3.34 -6.46
C MET A 196 2.49 4.06 -5.87
N SER A 197 2.68 4.99 -4.94
CA SER A 197 1.56 5.78 -4.39
C SER A 197 0.80 6.55 -5.49
N PHE A 198 1.49 7.09 -6.50
CA PHE A 198 0.84 7.72 -7.64
C PHE A 198 0.08 6.71 -8.51
N VAL A 199 0.66 5.53 -8.74
CA VAL A 199 0.02 4.44 -9.48
C VAL A 199 -1.25 3.94 -8.77
N ASP A 200 -1.22 3.80 -7.45
CA ASP A 200 -2.37 3.36 -6.67
C ASP A 200 -3.54 4.32 -6.84
N PHE A 201 -3.31 5.63 -6.69
CA PHE A 201 -4.34 6.65 -6.88
C PHE A 201 -4.77 6.83 -8.34
N TYR A 202 -3.92 6.49 -9.31
CA TYR A 202 -4.30 6.42 -10.71
C TYR A 202 -5.21 5.21 -10.97
N THR A 203 -4.87 4.06 -10.41
CA THR A 203 -5.53 2.77 -10.68
C THR A 203 -6.86 2.65 -9.92
N MET A 204 -6.92 3.18 -8.70
CA MET A 204 -8.05 3.02 -7.80
C MET A 204 -9.40 3.42 -8.43
N PRO A 205 -9.58 4.65 -8.99
CA PRO A 205 -10.85 5.05 -9.58
C PRO A 205 -11.15 4.35 -10.91
N ARG A 206 -10.18 3.66 -11.50
CA ARG A 206 -10.32 2.94 -12.78
C ARG A 206 -10.59 1.45 -12.63
N ARG A 207 -10.28 0.91 -11.45
CA ARG A 207 -10.37 -0.52 -11.17
C ARG A 207 -11.50 -0.87 -10.22
N TYR A 208 -11.80 0.01 -9.27
CA TYR A 208 -12.77 -0.22 -8.21
C TYR A 208 -13.99 0.68 -8.37
N ASN A 209 -15.15 0.17 -8.01
CA ASN A 209 -16.37 0.97 -7.92
C ASN A 209 -16.46 1.67 -6.55
N ASP A 210 -17.40 2.61 -6.42
CA ASP A 210 -17.59 3.39 -5.19
C ASP A 210 -17.98 2.55 -3.96
N GLU A 211 -18.42 1.31 -4.12
CA GLU A 211 -18.72 0.39 -3.02
C GLU A 211 -17.49 -0.39 -2.54
N GLN A 212 -16.47 -0.52 -3.39
CA GLN A 212 -15.22 -1.22 -3.11
C GLN A 212 -14.13 -0.29 -2.54
N TYR A 213 -14.49 0.73 -1.80
CA TYR A 213 -13.55 1.75 -1.30
C TYR A 213 -12.57 1.23 -0.24
N LEU A 214 -12.72 0.01 0.24
CA LEU A 214 -11.78 -0.67 1.14
C LEU A 214 -10.90 -1.72 0.42
N ALA A 215 -11.07 -1.92 -0.91
CA ALA A 215 -10.34 -2.90 -1.71
C ALA A 215 -8.88 -2.53 -1.99
#